data_b7ebecf64e4c1f4cd0d52263c0ee933b
#
_entry.id   b7ebecf64e4c1f4cd0d52263c0ee933b
#
_cell.length_a   1.000
_cell.length_b   1.000
_cell.length_c   1.000
_cell.angle_alpha   90.00
_cell.angle_beta   90.00
_cell.angle_gamma   90.00
#
_symmetry.space_group_name_H-M   'P 1'
#
loop_
_entity.id
_entity.type
_entity.pdbx_description
1 polymer ?
#
loop_
_entity_poly.entity_id
_entity_poly.type
_entity_poly.pdbx_seq_one_letter_code
_entity_poly.pdbx_strand_id
1 'polypeptide(L)'
;TDWKLGFIGRNGKGKSTFLKLLLGEMEYDGSISTDTVFDYFPYPVSQADLEECADSLMEKWKPGVESWRVLIELNDLHAESEILYRPLRTLSFGERTKVMLAVLFSGENDFLLIDEPTNHLDRNAREIIKEYLSRKKGFILVSHDRDLLDAVVDHVLVLSRASIELQAGNFTSWWENKTRSDQFALSENEKHQKEINILKASADRAGRWANKSEGTKIGFDPVKENDRSISTRSYIGAKTKKMEARVKSFEKRMDREIEEKEGLLKDIENVSDLKLNPD
;
A
#
# COMPACT_ATOMS: atom_id res chain seq x y z
N THR A 1 17.09 15.42 9.61
CA THR A 1 16.29 15.57 8.37
C THR A 1 15.06 16.41 8.69
N ASP A 2 14.79 17.42 7.87
CA ASP A 2 13.65 18.35 8.07
C ASP A 2 12.34 17.84 7.42
N TRP A 3 12.32 16.60 6.98
CA TRP A 3 11.20 16.04 6.22
C TRP A 3 9.96 15.79 7.07
N LYS A 4 8.81 16.01 6.47
CA LYS A 4 7.49 15.71 7.00
C LYS A 4 6.93 14.55 6.18
N LEU A 5 7.12 13.33 6.68
CA LEU A 5 6.78 12.11 5.97
C LEU A 5 5.36 11.66 6.29
N GLY A 6 4.48 11.60 5.30
CA GLY A 6 3.18 10.93 5.44
C GLY A 6 3.33 9.43 5.20
N PHE A 7 3.11 8.61 6.23
CA PHE A 7 3.23 7.16 6.09
C PHE A 7 1.89 6.53 5.73
N ILE A 8 1.80 6.05 4.51
CA ILE A 8 0.57 5.55 3.90
C ILE A 8 0.67 4.05 3.64
N GLY A 9 -0.43 3.36 3.80
CA GLY A 9 -0.55 1.93 3.52
C GLY A 9 -1.89 1.40 3.99
N ARG A 10 -2.29 0.21 3.50
CA ARG A 10 -3.56 -0.43 3.90
C ARG A 10 -3.60 -0.71 5.39
N ASN A 11 -4.82 -0.69 5.95
CA ASN A 11 -5.04 -1.07 7.35
C ASN A 11 -4.61 -2.52 7.58
N GLY A 12 -3.97 -2.77 8.73
CA GLY A 12 -3.44 -4.09 9.08
C GLY A 12 -2.19 -4.53 8.29
N LYS A 13 -1.58 -3.65 7.49
CA LYS A 13 -0.37 -3.97 6.69
C LYS A 13 0.96 -3.67 7.39
N GLY A 14 0.93 -3.38 8.68
CA GLY A 14 2.15 -3.24 9.47
C GLY A 14 2.69 -1.82 9.61
N LYS A 15 1.87 -0.76 9.40
CA LYS A 15 2.31 0.62 9.66
C LYS A 15 2.82 0.80 11.09
N SER A 16 1.99 0.48 12.08
CA SER A 16 2.39 0.56 13.50
C SER A 16 3.51 -0.42 13.86
N THR A 17 3.57 -1.59 13.18
CA THR A 17 4.69 -2.52 13.30
C THR A 17 5.99 -1.88 12.83
N PHE A 18 5.98 -1.20 11.70
CA PHE A 18 7.15 -0.49 11.18
C PHE A 18 7.62 0.62 12.15
N LEU A 19 6.68 1.39 12.71
CA LEU A 19 7.04 2.39 13.72
C LEU A 19 7.67 1.75 14.97
N LYS A 20 7.14 0.62 15.44
CA LYS A 20 7.71 -0.14 16.56
C LYS A 20 9.09 -0.73 16.25
N LEU A 21 9.36 -1.11 15.00
CA LEU A 21 10.70 -1.52 14.57
C LEU A 21 11.71 -0.36 14.66
N LEU A 22 11.30 0.85 14.26
CA LEU A 22 12.15 2.05 14.40
C LEU A 22 12.43 2.40 15.87
N LEU A 23 11.48 2.13 16.77
CA LEU A 23 11.65 2.30 18.22
C LEU A 23 12.48 1.20 18.88
N GLY A 24 12.82 0.12 18.14
CA GLY A 24 13.53 -1.03 18.71
C GLY A 24 12.67 -1.91 19.62
N GLU A 25 11.34 -1.79 19.56
CA GLU A 25 10.39 -2.56 20.37
C GLU A 25 10.09 -3.96 19.81
N MET A 26 10.60 -4.27 18.62
CA MET A 26 10.36 -5.55 17.93
C MET A 26 11.67 -6.14 17.40
N GLU A 27 11.77 -7.46 17.43
CA GLU A 27 12.85 -8.19 16.80
C GLU A 27 12.68 -8.21 15.27
N TYR A 28 13.79 -8.07 14.53
CA TYR A 28 13.84 -8.10 13.07
C TYR A 28 15.17 -8.66 12.57
N ASP A 29 15.15 -9.20 11.37
CA ASP A 29 16.36 -9.63 10.67
C ASP A 29 16.96 -8.45 9.89
N GLY A 30 18.25 -8.17 10.13
CA GLY A 30 18.97 -7.08 9.49
C GLY A 30 19.52 -6.06 10.47
N SER A 31 19.77 -4.83 10.00
CA SER A 31 20.26 -3.74 10.84
C SER A 31 19.62 -2.40 10.45
N ILE A 32 19.23 -1.63 11.43
CA ILE A 32 18.82 -0.22 11.27
C ILE A 32 19.96 0.62 11.84
N SER A 33 20.61 1.43 11.01
CA SER A 33 21.65 2.35 11.42
C SER A 33 21.10 3.77 11.40
N THR A 34 21.07 4.42 12.54
CA THR A 34 20.60 5.81 12.70
C THR A 34 21.33 6.48 13.85
N ASP A 35 21.65 7.75 13.67
CA ASP A 35 22.17 8.62 14.74
C ASP A 35 21.05 9.44 15.41
N THR A 36 19.79 9.18 15.02
CA THR A 36 18.60 9.92 15.46
C THR A 36 17.87 9.15 16.53
N VAL A 37 17.43 9.82 17.57
CA VAL A 37 16.54 9.28 18.58
C VAL A 37 15.10 9.41 18.07
N PHE A 38 14.36 8.31 18.12
CA PHE A 38 12.93 8.31 17.78
C PHE A 38 12.11 8.49 19.04
N ASP A 39 11.10 9.34 18.97
CA ASP A 39 10.08 9.50 20.00
C ASP A 39 8.69 9.27 19.39
N TYR A 40 7.76 8.72 20.16
CA TYR A 40 6.51 8.18 19.63
C TYR A 40 5.27 8.79 20.29
N PHE A 41 4.33 9.17 19.45
CA PHE A 41 2.98 9.59 19.86
C PHE A 41 1.95 8.55 19.38
N PRO A 42 0.97 8.18 20.22
CA PRO A 42 0.68 8.68 21.56
C PRO A 42 1.53 8.00 22.65
N TYR A 43 1.89 8.74 23.66
CA TYR A 43 2.52 8.15 24.85
C TYR A 43 1.59 7.14 25.51
N PRO A 44 2.11 6.00 26.01
CA PRO A 44 1.31 5.03 26.73
C PRO A 44 0.80 5.61 28.05
N VAL A 45 -0.50 5.44 28.29
CA VAL A 45 -1.16 5.90 29.51
C VAL A 45 -1.78 4.69 30.22
N SER A 46 -1.30 4.39 31.40
CA SER A 46 -1.86 3.35 32.26
C SER A 46 -3.08 3.88 33.06
N GLN A 47 -3.83 2.97 33.67
CA GLN A 47 -4.96 3.37 34.52
C GLN A 47 -4.51 4.24 35.71
N ALA A 48 -3.30 4.00 36.25
CA ALA A 48 -2.73 4.81 37.33
C ALA A 48 -2.38 6.21 36.82
N ASP A 49 -1.84 6.34 35.61
CA ASP A 49 -1.45 7.63 35.02
C ASP A 49 -2.65 8.58 34.81
N LEU A 50 -3.87 8.04 34.73
CA LEU A 50 -5.07 8.87 34.58
C LEU A 50 -5.34 9.77 35.81
N GLU A 51 -4.89 9.38 36.98
CA GLU A 51 -5.02 10.18 38.20
C GLU A 51 -3.91 11.25 38.35
N GLU A 52 -2.83 11.10 37.59
CA GLU A 52 -1.70 12.01 37.58
C GLU A 52 -1.93 13.19 36.62
N CYS A 53 -1.26 14.32 36.90
CA CYS A 53 -1.22 15.42 35.94
C CYS A 53 -0.10 15.23 34.91
N ALA A 54 -0.22 15.89 33.76
CA ALA A 54 0.77 15.76 32.71
C ALA A 54 2.16 16.25 33.11
N ASP A 55 2.25 17.27 33.96
CA ASP A 55 3.51 17.77 34.53
C ASP A 55 4.28 16.68 35.29
N SER A 56 3.58 15.85 36.07
CA SER A 56 4.18 14.71 36.77
C SER A 56 4.60 13.58 35.82
N LEU A 57 3.91 13.41 34.70
CA LEU A 57 4.17 12.35 33.75
C LEU A 57 5.23 12.70 32.68
N MET A 58 5.59 13.97 32.56
CA MET A 58 6.57 14.42 31.56
C MET A 58 7.91 13.69 31.69
N GLU A 59 8.42 13.53 32.91
CA GLU A 59 9.70 12.84 33.14
C GLU A 59 9.62 11.34 32.73
N LYS A 60 8.45 10.72 32.87
CA LYS A 60 8.19 9.34 32.40
C LYS A 60 8.10 9.24 30.89
N TRP A 61 7.44 10.20 30.24
CA TRP A 61 7.23 10.20 28.80
C TRP A 61 8.48 10.64 28.03
N LYS A 62 9.12 11.70 28.49
CA LYS A 62 10.29 12.30 27.85
C LYS A 62 11.26 12.84 28.90
N PRO A 63 12.20 12.01 29.37
CA PRO A 63 13.14 12.39 30.41
C PRO A 63 13.94 13.65 30.07
N GLY A 64 14.08 14.55 31.03
CA GLY A 64 14.87 15.77 30.89
C GLY A 64 14.19 16.92 30.14
N VAL A 65 12.87 16.81 29.87
CA VAL A 65 12.11 17.91 29.29
C VAL A 65 11.85 19.01 30.29
N GLU A 66 12.12 20.25 29.87
CA GLU A 66 11.88 21.44 30.69
C GLU A 66 10.43 21.94 30.49
N SER A 67 9.67 22.11 31.58
CA SER A 67 8.25 22.50 31.59
C SER A 67 8.00 23.79 30.79
N TRP A 68 8.93 24.76 30.80
CA TRP A 68 8.75 25.99 30.02
C TRP A 68 8.69 25.77 28.51
N ARG A 69 9.42 24.77 27.98
CA ARG A 69 9.34 24.39 26.54
C ARG A 69 7.97 23.83 26.19
N VAL A 70 7.43 22.98 27.08
CA VAL A 70 6.08 22.41 26.91
C VAL A 70 5.02 23.52 26.92
N LEU A 71 5.19 24.53 27.77
CA LEU A 71 4.29 25.69 27.84
C LEU A 71 4.30 26.51 26.53
N ILE A 72 5.46 26.67 25.90
CA ILE A 72 5.56 27.30 24.57
C ILE A 72 4.76 26.50 23.53
N GLU A 73 4.96 25.19 23.50
CA GLU A 73 4.26 24.31 22.56
C GLU A 73 2.73 24.27 22.81
N LEU A 74 2.31 24.32 24.08
CA LEU A 74 0.87 24.43 24.43
C LEU A 74 0.26 25.76 23.93
N ASN A 75 1.00 26.85 24.06
CA ASN A 75 0.55 28.13 23.51
C ASN A 75 0.38 28.09 21.99
N ASP A 76 1.31 27.45 21.27
CA ASP A 76 1.21 27.24 19.82
C ASP A 76 0.02 26.34 19.43
N LEU A 77 -0.38 25.42 20.32
CA LEU A 77 -1.57 24.57 20.20
C LEU A 77 -2.87 25.24 20.68
N HIS A 78 -2.85 26.54 20.99
CA HIS A 78 -3.98 27.27 21.52
C HIS A 78 -4.62 26.56 22.73
N ALA A 79 -3.78 26.13 23.67
CA ALA A 79 -4.19 25.44 24.87
C ALA A 79 -3.79 26.24 26.11
N GLU A 80 -4.66 26.23 27.10
CA GLU A 80 -4.37 26.90 28.39
C GLU A 80 -3.30 26.11 29.15
N SER A 81 -2.37 26.81 29.79
CA SER A 81 -1.30 26.21 30.59
C SER A 81 -1.81 25.36 31.77
N GLU A 82 -3.01 25.66 32.26
CA GLU A 82 -3.65 24.95 33.37
C GLU A 82 -3.90 23.46 33.09
N ILE A 83 -4.07 23.07 31.81
CA ILE A 83 -4.29 21.66 31.45
C ILE A 83 -3.08 20.76 31.83
N LEU A 84 -1.89 21.34 31.96
CA LEU A 84 -0.69 20.63 32.35
C LEU A 84 -0.77 20.12 33.78
N TYR A 85 -1.46 20.85 34.65
CA TYR A 85 -1.55 20.61 36.10
C TYR A 85 -2.86 19.92 36.53
N ARG A 86 -3.72 19.58 35.54
CA ARG A 86 -4.98 18.85 35.83
C ARG A 86 -4.77 17.34 35.62
N PRO A 87 -5.45 16.48 36.43
CA PRO A 87 -5.41 15.06 36.23
C PRO A 87 -5.86 14.67 34.81
N LEU A 88 -5.12 13.73 34.16
CA LEU A 88 -5.41 13.36 32.77
C LEU A 88 -6.84 12.90 32.55
N ARG A 89 -7.47 12.24 33.54
CA ARG A 89 -8.87 11.81 33.45
C ARG A 89 -9.86 12.95 33.25
N THR A 90 -9.51 14.16 33.71
CA THR A 90 -10.38 15.36 33.61
C THR A 90 -10.21 16.10 32.29
N LEU A 91 -9.20 15.76 31.50
CA LEU A 91 -8.93 16.35 30.21
C LEU A 91 -9.77 15.68 29.12
N SER A 92 -10.31 16.48 28.21
CA SER A 92 -10.90 15.98 26.97
C SER A 92 -9.85 15.26 26.11
N PHE A 93 -10.29 14.47 25.13
CA PHE A 93 -9.36 13.84 24.18
C PHE A 93 -8.48 14.87 23.46
N GLY A 94 -9.08 16.01 23.06
CA GLY A 94 -8.34 17.10 22.42
C GLY A 94 -7.27 17.72 23.32
N GLU A 95 -7.59 17.99 24.58
CA GLU A 95 -6.63 18.51 25.56
C GLU A 95 -5.49 17.52 25.82
N ARG A 96 -5.79 16.22 25.98
CA ARG A 96 -4.75 15.17 26.13
C ARG A 96 -3.83 15.10 24.92
N THR A 97 -4.40 15.12 23.71
CA THR A 97 -3.62 15.12 22.47
C THR A 97 -2.69 16.33 22.38
N LYS A 98 -3.21 17.53 22.72
CA LYS A 98 -2.39 18.75 22.73
C LYS A 98 -1.24 18.67 23.74
N VAL A 99 -1.50 18.19 24.95
CA VAL A 99 -0.46 18.00 25.97
C VAL A 99 0.61 17.02 25.49
N MET A 100 0.21 15.86 24.99
CA MET A 100 1.16 14.86 24.50
C MET A 100 1.98 15.37 23.31
N LEU A 101 1.36 16.10 22.36
CA LEU A 101 2.09 16.72 21.26
C LEU A 101 3.04 17.81 21.74
N ALA A 102 2.63 18.63 22.72
CA ALA A 102 3.51 19.63 23.33
C ALA A 102 4.74 19.01 23.97
N VAL A 103 4.58 17.92 24.71
CA VAL A 103 5.71 17.16 25.29
C VAL A 103 6.58 16.56 24.18
N LEU A 104 5.97 15.95 23.15
CA LEU A 104 6.69 15.34 22.05
C LEU A 104 7.61 16.35 21.32
N PHE A 105 7.11 17.55 21.02
CA PHE A 105 7.85 18.57 20.27
C PHE A 105 8.75 19.46 21.14
N SER A 106 8.72 19.32 22.46
CA SER A 106 9.54 20.10 23.37
C SER A 106 11.02 19.67 23.44
N GLY A 107 11.38 18.50 22.87
CA GLY A 107 12.74 17.98 22.80
C GLY A 107 13.58 18.58 21.68
N GLU A 108 14.87 18.25 21.68
CA GLU A 108 15.81 18.66 20.64
C GLU A 108 16.35 17.44 19.89
N ASN A 109 16.52 17.58 18.57
CA ASN A 109 17.18 16.60 17.69
C ASN A 109 16.50 15.22 17.58
N ASP A 110 15.23 15.13 17.92
CA ASP A 110 14.45 13.92 17.77
C ASP A 110 13.82 13.84 16.38
N PHE A 111 13.59 12.62 15.90
CA PHE A 111 12.72 12.38 14.75
C PHE A 111 11.45 11.72 15.26
N LEU A 112 10.32 12.38 15.06
CA LEU A 112 9.09 12.06 15.76
C LEU A 112 8.22 11.10 14.96
N LEU A 113 7.64 10.12 15.62
CA LEU A 113 6.72 9.13 15.07
C LEU A 113 5.32 9.43 15.60
N ILE A 114 4.44 9.93 14.75
CA ILE A 114 3.10 10.40 15.13
C ILE A 114 2.06 9.46 14.50
N ASP A 115 1.37 8.68 15.35
CA ASP A 115 0.36 7.71 14.91
C ASP A 115 -1.04 8.20 15.25
N GLU A 116 -1.83 8.56 14.24
CA GLU A 116 -3.24 8.95 14.31
C GLU A 116 -3.55 10.09 15.32
N PRO A 117 -2.91 11.27 15.22
CA PRO A 117 -3.06 12.33 16.22
C PRO A 117 -4.45 13.00 16.22
N THR A 118 -5.25 12.79 15.18
CA THR A 118 -6.58 13.39 15.03
C THR A 118 -7.73 12.46 15.36
N ASN A 119 -7.45 11.23 15.82
CA ASN A 119 -8.50 10.30 16.22
C ASN A 119 -9.32 10.84 17.39
N HIS A 120 -10.65 10.69 17.31
CA HIS A 120 -11.59 11.12 18.34
C HIS A 120 -11.62 12.62 18.64
N LEU A 121 -11.06 13.45 17.75
CA LEU A 121 -11.06 14.90 17.88
C LEU A 121 -12.24 15.53 17.16
N ASP A 122 -12.76 16.62 17.73
CA ASP A 122 -13.68 17.49 17.04
C ASP A 122 -13.00 18.27 15.90
N ARG A 123 -13.80 18.92 15.07
CA ARG A 123 -13.30 19.66 13.91
C ARG A 123 -12.33 20.80 14.30
N ASN A 124 -12.64 21.51 15.37
CA ASN A 124 -11.81 22.64 15.81
C ASN A 124 -10.43 22.17 16.28
N ALA A 125 -10.39 21.12 17.10
CA ALA A 125 -9.12 20.54 17.56
C ALA A 125 -8.29 20.00 16.40
N ARG A 126 -8.91 19.38 15.37
CA ARG A 126 -8.22 18.92 14.16
C ARG A 126 -7.55 20.07 13.40
N GLU A 127 -8.26 21.19 13.20
CA GLU A 127 -7.69 22.34 12.50
C GLU A 127 -6.50 22.93 13.26
N ILE A 128 -6.59 23.05 14.58
CA ILE A 128 -5.47 23.53 15.42
C ILE A 128 -4.25 22.62 15.28
N ILE A 129 -4.43 21.29 15.37
CA ILE A 129 -3.34 20.32 15.23
C ILE A 129 -2.75 20.34 13.81
N LYS A 130 -3.59 20.48 12.80
CA LYS A 130 -3.15 20.60 11.41
C LYS A 130 -2.26 21.84 11.22
N GLU A 131 -2.71 23.00 11.70
CA GLU A 131 -1.93 24.23 11.65
C GLU A 131 -0.62 24.11 12.42
N TYR A 132 -0.66 23.53 13.61
CA TYR A 132 0.53 23.29 14.44
C TYR A 132 1.55 22.39 13.73
N LEU A 133 1.14 21.20 13.26
CA LEU A 133 2.02 20.27 12.57
C LEU A 133 2.57 20.84 11.24
N SER A 134 1.82 21.69 10.57
CA SER A 134 2.28 22.34 9.33
C SER A 134 3.53 23.21 9.53
N ARG A 135 3.74 23.73 10.74
CA ARG A 135 4.90 24.56 11.11
C ARG A 135 6.08 23.74 11.62
N LYS A 136 5.85 22.49 12.06
CA LYS A 136 6.88 21.60 12.61
C LYS A 136 7.61 20.82 11.51
N LYS A 137 8.72 20.16 11.86
CA LYS A 137 9.59 19.40 10.96
C LYS A 137 10.13 18.15 11.64
N GLY A 138 10.68 17.22 10.86
CA GLY A 138 11.39 16.05 11.37
C GLY A 138 10.46 14.98 11.96
N PHE A 139 9.44 14.56 11.21
CA PHE A 139 8.52 13.53 11.71
C PHE A 139 7.94 12.63 10.61
N ILE A 140 7.48 11.45 11.04
CA ILE A 140 6.60 10.56 10.28
C ILE A 140 5.19 10.70 10.85
N LEU A 141 4.23 10.98 9.99
CA LEU A 141 2.81 11.08 10.33
C LEU A 141 2.04 9.93 9.71
N VAL A 142 1.44 9.09 10.54
CA VAL A 142 0.42 8.12 10.13
C VAL A 142 -0.94 8.74 10.39
N SER A 143 -1.76 8.86 9.36
CA SER A 143 -3.13 9.33 9.50
C SER A 143 -4.04 8.81 8.39
N HIS A 144 -5.33 8.67 8.72
CA HIS A 144 -6.40 8.42 7.76
C HIS A 144 -7.06 9.72 7.27
N ASP A 145 -6.70 10.84 7.88
CA ASP A 145 -7.19 12.17 7.51
C ASP A 145 -6.37 12.72 6.32
N ARG A 146 -7.00 12.75 5.15
CA ARG A 146 -6.37 13.22 3.91
C ARG A 146 -6.07 14.72 3.95
N ASP A 147 -6.96 15.50 4.53
CA ASP A 147 -6.81 16.95 4.61
C ASP A 147 -5.62 17.31 5.51
N LEU A 148 -5.42 16.54 6.58
CA LEU A 148 -4.25 16.66 7.43
C LEU A 148 -2.97 16.30 6.67
N LEU A 149 -2.94 15.16 5.98
CA LEU A 149 -1.78 14.73 5.21
C LEU A 149 -1.42 15.75 4.12
N ASP A 150 -2.40 16.25 3.38
CA ASP A 150 -2.15 17.23 2.32
C ASP A 150 -1.61 18.56 2.82
N ALA A 151 -2.08 19.02 3.96
CA ALA A 151 -1.67 20.28 4.53
C ALA A 151 -0.29 20.23 5.20
N VAL A 152 0.13 19.05 5.67
CA VAL A 152 1.27 18.91 6.58
C VAL A 152 2.48 18.27 5.90
N VAL A 153 2.30 17.22 5.08
CA VAL A 153 3.42 16.41 4.59
C VAL A 153 4.05 16.96 3.31
N ASP A 154 5.35 16.80 3.17
CA ASP A 154 6.13 17.16 1.99
C ASP A 154 6.68 15.93 1.24
N HIS A 155 6.65 14.76 1.87
CA HIS A 155 7.02 13.47 1.29
C HIS A 155 6.03 12.39 1.74
N VAL A 156 5.81 11.42 0.87
CA VAL A 156 4.93 10.28 1.14
C VAL A 156 5.74 8.99 1.16
N LEU A 157 5.68 8.27 2.27
CA LEU A 157 6.23 6.94 2.46
C LEU A 157 5.10 5.92 2.30
N VAL A 158 5.19 5.08 1.29
CA VAL A 158 4.14 4.12 0.92
C VAL A 158 4.56 2.71 1.27
N LEU A 159 3.81 2.05 2.15
CA LEU A 159 4.01 0.64 2.46
C LEU A 159 3.13 -0.22 1.55
N SER A 160 3.75 -0.85 0.56
CA SER A 160 3.15 -1.87 -0.32
C SER A 160 3.36 -3.27 0.24
N ARG A 161 2.86 -4.30 -0.45
CA ARG A 161 3.06 -5.71 -0.04
C ARG A 161 4.52 -6.15 -0.07
N ALA A 162 5.30 -5.62 -1.01
CA ALA A 162 6.65 -6.08 -1.30
C ALA A 162 7.72 -4.98 -1.18
N SER A 163 7.34 -3.72 -1.05
CA SER A 163 8.27 -2.59 -1.07
C SER A 163 7.80 -1.44 -0.21
N ILE A 164 8.76 -0.62 0.19
CA ILE A 164 8.53 0.71 0.77
C ILE A 164 9.03 1.71 -0.26
N GLU A 165 8.17 2.62 -0.68
CA GLU A 165 8.47 3.63 -1.68
C GLU A 165 8.38 5.02 -1.05
N LEU A 166 9.35 5.88 -1.36
CA LEU A 166 9.38 7.27 -0.95
C LEU A 166 9.14 8.16 -2.15
N GLN A 167 8.15 9.04 -2.06
CA GLN A 167 7.85 10.02 -3.10
C GLN A 167 7.84 11.43 -2.51
N ALA A 168 8.43 12.38 -3.22
CA ALA A 168 8.34 13.79 -2.89
C ALA A 168 6.95 14.33 -3.30
N GLY A 169 6.39 15.19 -2.47
CA GLY A 169 5.07 15.79 -2.65
C GLY A 169 4.10 15.44 -1.53
N ASN A 170 2.92 16.05 -1.59
CA ASN A 170 1.84 15.79 -0.64
C ASN A 170 1.01 14.55 -1.01
N PHE A 171 0.01 14.22 -0.18
CA PHE A 171 -0.85 13.07 -0.39
C PHE A 171 -1.61 13.14 -1.73
N THR A 172 -2.17 14.30 -2.10
CA THR A 172 -2.90 14.48 -3.36
C THR A 172 -2.01 14.22 -4.57
N SER A 173 -0.79 14.74 -4.59
CA SER A 173 0.18 14.50 -5.68
C SER A 173 0.49 13.02 -5.85
N TRP A 174 0.72 12.33 -4.73
CA TRP A 174 0.93 10.88 -4.74
C TRP A 174 -0.31 10.13 -5.24
N TRP A 175 -1.51 10.51 -4.75
CA TRP A 175 -2.76 9.86 -5.13
C TRP A 175 -3.06 10.00 -6.62
N GLU A 176 -2.85 11.18 -7.19
CA GLU A 176 -3.01 11.42 -8.64
C GLU A 176 -2.03 10.57 -9.47
N ASN A 177 -0.76 10.53 -9.07
CA ASN A 177 0.25 9.70 -9.71
C ASN A 177 -0.10 8.21 -9.63
N LYS A 178 -0.52 7.74 -8.46
CA LYS A 178 -0.97 6.37 -8.23
C LYS A 178 -2.18 6.03 -9.10
N THR A 179 -3.20 6.88 -9.08
CA THR A 179 -4.42 6.69 -9.89
C THR A 179 -4.11 6.63 -11.37
N ARG A 180 -3.23 7.51 -11.88
CA ARG A 180 -2.78 7.50 -13.27
C ARG A 180 -2.03 6.22 -13.62
N SER A 181 -1.13 5.78 -12.77
CA SER A 181 -0.39 4.53 -12.94
C SER A 181 -1.31 3.32 -12.94
N ASP A 182 -2.29 3.28 -12.05
CA ASP A 182 -3.27 2.19 -11.96
C ASP A 182 -4.19 2.15 -13.19
N GLN A 183 -4.65 3.30 -13.67
CA GLN A 183 -5.44 3.40 -14.92
C GLN A 183 -4.64 2.91 -16.12
N PHE A 184 -3.35 3.28 -16.20
CA PHE A 184 -2.47 2.79 -17.26
C PHE A 184 -2.30 1.26 -17.18
N ALA A 185 -2.02 0.74 -15.98
CA ALA A 185 -1.87 -0.70 -15.75
C ALA A 185 -3.17 -1.48 -16.08
N LEU A 186 -4.35 -0.94 -15.72
CA LEU A 186 -5.65 -1.51 -16.10
C LEU A 186 -5.82 -1.57 -17.61
N SER A 187 -5.51 -0.48 -18.31
CA SER A 187 -5.63 -0.44 -19.77
C SER A 187 -4.69 -1.42 -20.47
N GLU A 188 -3.48 -1.63 -19.94
CA GLU A 188 -2.54 -2.63 -20.40
C GLU A 188 -3.03 -4.05 -20.13
N ASN A 189 -3.51 -4.31 -18.92
CA ASN A 189 -4.08 -5.59 -18.55
C ASN A 189 -5.27 -5.97 -19.44
N GLU A 190 -6.15 -5.01 -19.77
CA GLU A 190 -7.25 -5.24 -20.72
C GLU A 190 -6.76 -5.60 -22.13
N LYS A 191 -5.71 -4.94 -22.62
CA LYS A 191 -5.09 -5.27 -23.91
C LYS A 191 -4.51 -6.68 -23.89
N HIS A 192 -3.70 -7.02 -22.90
CA HIS A 192 -3.12 -8.34 -22.75
C HIS A 192 -4.21 -9.41 -22.63
N GLN A 193 -5.27 -9.15 -21.86
CA GLN A 193 -6.39 -10.09 -21.73
C GLN A 193 -7.13 -10.31 -23.06
N LYS A 194 -7.35 -9.26 -23.87
CA LYS A 194 -7.92 -9.39 -25.21
C LYS A 194 -7.01 -10.23 -26.12
N GLU A 195 -5.72 -10.00 -26.10
CA GLU A 195 -4.73 -10.76 -26.86
C GLU A 195 -4.70 -12.23 -26.43
N ILE A 196 -4.69 -12.52 -25.13
CA ILE A 196 -4.78 -13.88 -24.58
C ILE A 196 -6.05 -14.57 -25.08
N ASN A 197 -7.19 -13.89 -25.04
CA ASN A 197 -8.46 -14.46 -25.52
C ASN A 197 -8.43 -14.75 -27.03
N ILE A 198 -7.81 -13.88 -27.83
CA ILE A 198 -7.63 -14.13 -29.29
C ILE A 198 -6.71 -15.34 -29.52
N LEU A 199 -5.61 -15.44 -28.75
CA LEU A 199 -4.70 -16.57 -28.84
C LEU A 199 -5.40 -17.88 -28.45
N LYS A 200 -6.10 -17.91 -27.30
CA LYS A 200 -6.90 -19.07 -26.86
C LYS A 200 -7.94 -19.49 -27.91
N ALA A 201 -8.70 -18.54 -28.48
CA ALA A 201 -9.66 -18.82 -29.55
C ALA A 201 -9.01 -19.33 -30.86
N SER A 202 -7.76 -18.93 -31.11
CA SER A 202 -7.01 -19.41 -32.29
C SER A 202 -6.48 -20.82 -32.06
N ALA A 203 -6.00 -21.14 -30.87
CA ALA A 203 -5.60 -22.49 -30.47
C ALA A 203 -6.77 -23.46 -30.52
N ASP A 204 -7.94 -23.09 -29.98
CA ASP A 204 -9.17 -23.88 -30.04
C ASP A 204 -9.65 -24.14 -31.48
N ARG A 205 -9.50 -23.15 -32.37
CA ARG A 205 -9.84 -23.34 -33.82
C ARG A 205 -8.88 -24.31 -34.49
N ALA A 206 -7.58 -24.20 -34.18
CA ALA A 206 -6.57 -25.11 -34.71
C ALA A 206 -6.81 -26.56 -34.25
N GLY A 207 -7.09 -26.74 -32.93
CA GLY A 207 -7.44 -28.05 -32.38
C GLY A 207 -8.70 -28.67 -32.99
N ARG A 208 -9.77 -27.89 -33.15
CA ARG A 208 -11.00 -28.34 -33.81
C ARG A 208 -10.78 -28.74 -35.28
N TRP A 209 -9.94 -28.01 -36.00
CA TRP A 209 -9.58 -28.31 -37.36
C TRP A 209 -8.73 -29.58 -37.47
N ALA A 210 -7.78 -29.80 -36.56
CA ALA A 210 -7.00 -31.02 -36.44
C ALA A 210 -7.92 -32.25 -36.21
N ASN A 211 -8.80 -32.16 -35.21
CA ASN A 211 -9.77 -33.22 -34.89
C ASN A 211 -10.72 -33.54 -36.05
N LYS A 212 -11.19 -32.51 -36.77
CA LYS A 212 -12.02 -32.72 -37.96
C LYS A 212 -11.26 -33.41 -39.10
N SER A 213 -9.98 -33.09 -39.30
CA SER A 213 -9.14 -33.73 -40.30
C SER A 213 -8.81 -35.19 -39.94
N GLU A 214 -8.78 -35.51 -38.67
CA GLU A 214 -8.60 -36.88 -38.16
C GLU A 214 -9.87 -37.71 -38.33
N GLY A 215 -11.04 -37.14 -38.06
CA GLY A 215 -12.35 -37.77 -38.30
C GLY A 215 -12.63 -38.09 -39.76
N THR A 216 -12.03 -37.36 -40.70
CA THR A 216 -12.11 -37.69 -42.13
C THR A 216 -11.20 -38.85 -42.55
N LYS A 217 -10.33 -39.33 -41.69
CA LYS A 217 -9.50 -40.54 -41.92
C LYS A 217 -10.26 -41.86 -41.68
N ILE A 218 -11.31 -41.82 -40.89
CA ILE A 218 -12.09 -42.99 -40.51
C ILE A 218 -13.33 -43.05 -41.41
N GLY A 219 -13.20 -43.73 -42.54
CA GLY A 219 -14.34 -43.97 -43.40
C GLY A 219 -13.94 -44.43 -44.80
N PHE A 220 -13.44 -45.65 -44.88
CA PHE A 220 -13.51 -46.37 -46.12
C PHE A 220 -14.99 -46.78 -46.31
N ASP A 221 -15.68 -46.14 -47.21
CA ASP A 221 -17.01 -46.54 -47.64
C ASP A 221 -16.87 -47.58 -48.80
N PRO A 222 -17.07 -48.88 -48.49
CA PRO A 222 -16.87 -49.94 -49.53
C PRO A 222 -17.80 -49.84 -50.69
N VAL A 223 -18.83 -48.98 -50.59
CA VAL A 223 -19.86 -48.82 -51.67
C VAL A 223 -19.50 -47.64 -52.58
N LYS A 224 -18.75 -46.65 -52.14
CA LYS A 224 -18.43 -45.45 -52.91
C LYS A 224 -16.99 -45.36 -53.41
N GLU A 225 -16.08 -46.15 -52.90
CA GLU A 225 -14.68 -46.12 -53.30
C GLU A 225 -14.27 -47.38 -54.05
N ASN A 226 -14.28 -47.28 -55.39
CA ASN A 226 -13.89 -48.36 -56.28
C ASN A 226 -12.36 -48.55 -56.49
N ASP A 227 -11.52 -47.69 -55.82
CA ASP A 227 -10.06 -47.76 -56.05
C ASP A 227 -9.33 -48.24 -54.79
N ARG A 228 -8.87 -49.49 -54.85
CA ARG A 228 -8.06 -50.19 -53.83
C ARG A 228 -6.55 -49.85 -53.89
N SER A 229 -6.13 -48.72 -54.44
CA SER A 229 -4.70 -48.45 -54.51
C SER A 229 -4.06 -48.21 -53.14
N ILE A 230 -3.32 -49.18 -52.71
CA ILE A 230 -2.53 -49.20 -51.40
C ILE A 230 -1.55 -48.01 -51.32
N SER A 231 -1.18 -47.39 -52.45
CA SER A 231 -0.23 -46.29 -52.54
C SER A 231 -0.76 -44.97 -51.98
N THR A 232 -2.05 -44.73 -51.98
CA THR A 232 -2.68 -43.50 -51.49
C THR A 232 -2.76 -43.45 -49.96
N ARG A 233 -2.87 -44.58 -49.27
CA ARG A 233 -2.95 -44.65 -47.80
C ARG A 233 -1.66 -44.22 -47.11
N SER A 234 -0.51 -44.62 -47.62
CA SER A 234 0.78 -44.21 -47.07
C SER A 234 1.05 -42.72 -47.28
N TYR A 235 0.68 -42.17 -48.43
CA TYR A 235 0.81 -40.76 -48.76
C TYR A 235 -0.12 -39.89 -47.88
N ILE A 236 -1.39 -40.29 -47.72
CA ILE A 236 -2.36 -39.60 -46.85
C ILE A 236 -1.90 -39.65 -45.39
N GLY A 237 -1.41 -40.81 -44.93
CA GLY A 237 -0.87 -40.96 -43.57
C GLY A 237 0.37 -40.08 -43.29
N ALA A 238 1.29 -39.98 -44.24
CA ALA A 238 2.47 -39.10 -44.12
C ALA A 238 2.08 -37.62 -44.15
N LYS A 239 1.13 -37.20 -44.99
CA LYS A 239 0.63 -35.84 -45.07
C LYS A 239 -0.10 -35.43 -43.80
N THR A 240 -0.88 -36.32 -43.19
CA THR A 240 -1.60 -36.08 -41.96
C THR A 240 -0.65 -36.00 -40.78
N LYS A 241 0.36 -36.89 -40.66
CA LYS A 241 1.38 -36.86 -39.63
C LYS A 241 2.19 -35.55 -39.66
N LYS A 242 2.49 -35.03 -40.87
CA LYS A 242 3.16 -33.73 -41.03
C LYS A 242 2.27 -32.57 -40.60
N MET A 243 0.97 -32.67 -40.81
CA MET A 243 -0.04 -31.69 -40.45
C MET A 243 -0.28 -31.66 -38.94
N GLU A 244 -0.39 -32.84 -38.31
CA GLU A 244 -0.47 -32.99 -36.84
C GLU A 244 0.76 -32.41 -36.15
N ALA A 245 1.96 -32.68 -36.66
CA ALA A 245 3.20 -32.11 -36.15
C ALA A 245 3.22 -30.57 -36.23
N ARG A 246 2.65 -29.98 -37.31
CA ARG A 246 2.51 -28.53 -37.47
C ARG A 246 1.50 -27.95 -36.47
N VAL A 247 0.33 -28.59 -36.30
CA VAL A 247 -0.68 -28.16 -35.32
C VAL A 247 -0.12 -28.22 -33.90
N LYS A 248 0.53 -29.34 -33.56
CA LYS A 248 1.17 -29.48 -32.21
C LYS A 248 2.28 -28.46 -31.96
N SER A 249 3.08 -28.12 -32.98
CA SER A 249 4.08 -27.06 -32.90
C SER A 249 3.45 -25.68 -32.75
N PHE A 250 2.31 -25.44 -33.44
CA PHE A 250 1.56 -24.21 -33.33
C PHE A 250 0.92 -24.06 -31.95
N GLU A 251 0.25 -25.11 -31.44
CA GLU A 251 -0.31 -25.12 -30.07
C GLU A 251 0.76 -24.82 -29.02
N LYS A 252 1.90 -25.52 -29.08
CA LYS A 252 3.01 -25.27 -28.13
C LYS A 252 3.58 -23.85 -28.18
N ARG A 253 3.54 -23.22 -29.36
CA ARG A 253 3.96 -21.83 -29.51
C ARG A 253 2.91 -20.87 -28.90
N MET A 254 1.62 -21.15 -29.15
CA MET A 254 0.53 -20.37 -28.60
C MET A 254 0.49 -20.46 -27.06
N ASP A 255 0.69 -21.65 -26.51
CA ASP A 255 0.74 -21.86 -25.06
C ASP A 255 1.86 -21.03 -24.42
N ARG A 256 3.05 -20.99 -25.04
CA ARG A 256 4.15 -20.16 -24.58
C ARG A 256 3.83 -18.66 -24.64
N GLU A 257 3.23 -18.20 -25.75
CA GLU A 257 2.84 -16.80 -25.89
C GLU A 257 1.73 -16.42 -24.89
N ILE A 258 0.82 -17.33 -24.56
CA ILE A 258 -0.20 -17.13 -23.53
C ILE A 258 0.47 -17.02 -22.15
N GLU A 259 1.36 -17.92 -21.81
CA GLU A 259 2.09 -17.94 -20.54
C GLU A 259 2.93 -16.66 -20.34
N GLU A 260 3.63 -16.22 -21.40
CA GLU A 260 4.38 -14.96 -21.39
C GLU A 260 3.46 -13.75 -21.13
N LYS A 261 2.28 -13.71 -21.77
CA LYS A 261 1.32 -12.61 -21.60
C LYS A 261 0.59 -12.65 -20.26
N GLU A 262 0.28 -13.84 -19.74
CA GLU A 262 -0.28 -14.00 -18.39
C GLU A 262 0.72 -13.51 -17.33
N GLY A 263 2.02 -13.73 -17.54
CA GLY A 263 3.09 -13.19 -16.67
C GLY A 263 3.25 -11.66 -16.74
N LEU A 264 2.76 -11.01 -17.78
CA LEU A 264 2.77 -9.54 -17.92
C LEU A 264 1.60 -8.85 -17.22
N LEU A 265 0.56 -9.60 -16.80
CA LEU A 265 -0.57 -9.02 -16.08
C LEU A 265 -0.10 -8.47 -14.72
N LYS A 266 -0.27 -7.16 -14.55
CA LYS A 266 0.09 -6.45 -13.32
C LYS A 266 -0.98 -6.68 -12.25
N ASP A 267 -0.53 -7.04 -11.06
CA ASP A 267 -1.41 -7.08 -9.88
C ASP A 267 -1.65 -5.63 -9.40
N ILE A 268 -2.88 -5.16 -9.54
CA ILE A 268 -3.26 -3.80 -9.17
C ILE A 268 -3.75 -3.82 -7.73
N GLU A 269 -2.96 -3.27 -6.84
CA GLU A 269 -3.32 -3.13 -5.44
C GLU A 269 -4.39 -2.05 -5.26
N ASN A 270 -5.64 -2.44 -5.01
CA ASN A 270 -6.71 -1.51 -4.67
C ASN A 270 -6.48 -0.92 -3.28
N VAL A 271 -6.06 0.33 -3.21
CA VAL A 271 -5.94 1.13 -1.98
C VAL A 271 -7.30 1.73 -1.57
N SER A 272 -8.39 1.04 -1.85
CA SER A 272 -9.76 1.55 -1.75
C SER A 272 -10.32 1.67 -0.32
N ASP A 273 -9.54 1.43 0.74
CA ASP A 273 -10.06 1.39 2.11
C ASP A 273 -9.87 2.69 2.93
N LEU A 274 -9.53 3.80 2.28
CA LEU A 274 -9.73 5.11 2.88
C LEU A 274 -11.18 5.52 2.66
N LYS A 275 -12.08 5.00 3.51
CA LYS A 275 -13.48 5.42 3.51
C LYS A 275 -13.52 6.92 3.83
N LEU A 276 -14.00 7.69 2.87
CA LEU A 276 -14.61 8.99 3.16
C LEU A 276 -15.82 8.68 4.06
N ASN A 277 -15.79 9.07 5.31
CA ASN A 277 -17.02 9.29 6.03
C ASN A 277 -17.57 10.62 5.51
N PRO A 278 -18.66 10.62 4.77
CA PRO A 278 -19.38 11.87 4.51
C PRO A 278 -20.11 12.22 5.80
N ASP A 279 -19.68 13.34 6.41
CA ASP A 279 -20.56 14.22 7.19
C ASP A 279 -19.89 15.58 7.35
#